data_57e741a446a71cb922d4ad15283d206c
#
_entry.id   57e741a446a71cb922d4ad15283d206c
#
_cell.length_a   1.000
_cell.length_b   1.000
_cell.length_c   1.000
_cell.angle_alpha   90.00
_cell.angle_beta   90.00
_cell.angle_gamma   90.00
#
_symmetry.space_group_name_H-M   'P 1'
#
loop_
_entity.id
_entity.type
_entity.pdbx_description
1 polymer ?
#
loop_
_entity_poly.entity_id
_entity_poly.type
_entity_poly.pdbx_seq_one_letter_code
_entity_poly.pdbx_strand_id
1 'polypeptide(L)'
;MARFGMKTDKYLGHYKARLFSELTGTVLEIGSGAGANLHYFPATGIKWIGVDPNPFMKPHLLKEAHRLDLEIELRDGIAETLPAGDESVDFVISTLVLCSVVDQKRALEEVARVLKPGGKFLFIEHVAARRGSWLHKMQRLVKPLWRRMGDGCHPDRETRMALESVGFGAIEIEEFEAPLPIVSPHIAGTAVKAETQRT
;
A
#
# COMPACT_ATOMS: atom_id res chain seq x y z
N MET A 1 8.92 -15.33 -3.22
CA MET A 1 8.08 -14.12 -3.16
C MET A 1 7.35 -13.78 -4.47
N ALA A 2 7.96 -13.81 -5.66
CA ALA A 2 7.23 -13.56 -6.92
C ALA A 2 5.97 -14.44 -7.14
N ARG A 3 5.95 -15.66 -6.63
CA ARG A 3 4.77 -16.54 -6.63
C ARG A 3 3.64 -16.13 -5.67
N PHE A 4 3.91 -15.25 -4.70
CA PHE A 4 2.90 -14.78 -3.74
C PHE A 4 2.02 -13.71 -4.38
N GLY A 5 2.59 -12.77 -5.15
CA GLY A 5 1.84 -11.74 -5.88
C GLY A 5 0.78 -12.31 -6.83
N MET A 6 1.14 -13.33 -7.63
CA MET A 6 0.18 -13.98 -8.55
C MET A 6 -0.96 -14.72 -7.85
N LYS A 7 -0.78 -15.17 -6.59
CA LYS A 7 -1.85 -15.80 -5.82
C LYS A 7 -2.80 -14.79 -5.19
N THR A 8 -2.29 -13.62 -4.82
CA THR A 8 -3.09 -12.53 -4.23
C THR A 8 -3.99 -11.87 -5.25
N ASP A 9 -3.62 -11.82 -6.53
CA ASP A 9 -4.43 -11.24 -7.60
C ASP A 9 -5.79 -11.93 -7.80
N LYS A 10 -5.92 -13.19 -7.40
CA LYS A 10 -7.21 -13.89 -7.46
C LYS A 10 -8.31 -13.25 -6.62
N TYR A 11 -7.94 -12.58 -5.52
CA TYR A 11 -8.89 -11.94 -4.61
C TYR A 11 -8.68 -10.43 -4.46
N LEU A 12 -7.52 -9.89 -4.84
CA LEU A 12 -7.26 -8.44 -4.83
C LEU A 12 -7.45 -7.78 -6.21
N GLY A 13 -7.46 -8.55 -7.31
CA GLY A 13 -7.40 -8.02 -8.66
C GLY A 13 -8.52 -7.04 -9.00
N HIS A 14 -9.76 -7.30 -8.57
CA HIS A 14 -10.87 -6.38 -8.84
C HIS A 14 -10.77 -5.07 -8.05
N TYR A 15 -10.23 -5.10 -6.81
CA TYR A 15 -9.95 -3.88 -6.04
C TYR A 15 -8.86 -3.05 -6.69
N LYS A 16 -7.76 -3.71 -7.13
CA LYS A 16 -6.66 -3.06 -7.85
C LYS A 16 -7.16 -2.41 -9.14
N ALA A 17 -7.89 -3.17 -9.97
CA ALA A 17 -8.42 -2.67 -11.24
C ALA A 17 -9.31 -1.43 -11.02
N ARG A 18 -10.18 -1.44 -10.01
CA ARG A 18 -11.06 -0.33 -9.69
C ARG A 18 -10.28 0.88 -9.15
N LEU A 19 -9.41 0.68 -8.15
CA LEU A 19 -8.69 1.78 -7.51
C LEU A 19 -7.67 2.44 -8.43
N PHE A 20 -7.04 1.65 -9.32
CA PHE A 20 -5.95 2.15 -10.16
C PHE A 20 -6.39 2.62 -11.54
N SER A 21 -7.67 2.44 -11.90
CA SER A 21 -8.20 2.84 -13.23
C SER A 21 -8.13 4.34 -13.50
N GLU A 22 -8.16 5.17 -12.45
CA GLU A 22 -8.18 6.64 -12.56
C GLU A 22 -6.81 7.29 -12.32
N LEU A 23 -5.75 6.49 -12.24
CA LEU A 23 -4.41 7.03 -11.99
C LEU A 23 -3.94 7.92 -13.13
N THR A 24 -3.44 9.10 -12.77
CA THR A 24 -2.85 10.09 -13.68
C THR A 24 -1.71 10.83 -12.98
N GLY A 25 -0.88 11.53 -13.73
CA GLY A 25 0.19 12.36 -13.15
C GLY A 25 1.28 11.53 -12.47
N THR A 26 1.77 12.00 -11.33
CA THR A 26 2.86 11.34 -10.57
C THR A 26 2.31 10.39 -9.52
N VAL A 27 2.64 9.13 -9.64
CA VAL A 27 2.22 8.02 -8.77
C VAL A 27 3.43 7.46 -8.02
N LEU A 28 3.38 7.45 -6.70
CA LEU A 28 4.40 6.81 -5.86
C LEU A 28 3.83 5.54 -5.24
N GLU A 29 4.48 4.40 -5.48
CA GLU A 29 4.10 3.11 -4.88
C GLU A 29 5.07 2.72 -3.78
N ILE A 30 4.54 2.54 -2.56
CA ILE A 30 5.29 2.06 -1.40
C ILE A 30 5.29 0.53 -1.43
N GLY A 31 6.48 -0.08 -1.25
CA GLY A 31 6.64 -1.54 -1.26
C GLY A 31 6.32 -2.13 -2.63
N SER A 32 6.88 -1.55 -3.69
CA SER A 32 6.63 -1.95 -5.09
C SER A 32 7.00 -3.42 -5.41
N GLY A 33 7.84 -4.03 -4.57
CA GLY A 33 8.18 -5.45 -4.64
C GLY A 33 8.65 -5.87 -6.03
N ALA A 34 8.04 -6.93 -6.54
CA ALA A 34 8.32 -7.48 -7.87
C ALA A 34 7.41 -6.89 -8.98
N GLY A 35 6.67 -5.80 -8.72
CA GLY A 35 5.81 -5.15 -9.69
C GLY A 35 4.42 -5.77 -9.86
N ALA A 36 3.87 -6.35 -8.80
CA ALA A 36 2.55 -7.02 -8.84
C ALA A 36 1.38 -6.10 -9.19
N ASN A 37 1.56 -4.78 -9.14
CA ASN A 37 0.54 -3.80 -9.46
C ASN A 37 0.69 -3.21 -10.87
N LEU A 38 1.86 -3.35 -11.51
CA LEU A 38 2.19 -2.65 -12.76
C LEU A 38 1.17 -2.90 -13.89
N HIS A 39 0.63 -4.11 -13.99
CA HIS A 39 -0.30 -4.46 -15.07
C HIS A 39 -1.73 -3.91 -14.88
N TYR A 40 -2.01 -3.28 -13.73
CA TYR A 40 -3.28 -2.58 -13.47
C TYR A 40 -3.21 -1.09 -13.80
N PHE A 41 -2.02 -0.57 -14.09
CA PHE A 41 -1.88 0.86 -14.35
C PHE A 41 -2.26 1.22 -15.79
N PRO A 42 -2.78 2.46 -16.01
CA PRO A 42 -2.99 2.96 -17.36
C PRO A 42 -1.71 2.91 -18.18
N ALA A 43 -1.82 2.56 -19.44
CA ALA A 43 -0.65 2.45 -20.35
C ALA A 43 0.06 3.81 -20.59
N THR A 44 -0.62 4.91 -20.37
CA THR A 44 -0.09 6.27 -20.56
C THR A 44 -0.62 7.23 -19.51
N GLY A 45 0.03 8.37 -19.36
CA GLY A 45 -0.46 9.46 -18.49
C GLY A 45 0.01 9.40 -17.05
N ILE A 46 0.84 8.42 -16.68
CA ILE A 46 1.43 8.34 -15.34
C ILE A 46 2.97 8.42 -15.40
N LYS A 47 3.54 9.11 -14.41
CA LYS A 47 4.95 8.98 -14.03
C LYS A 47 4.98 8.11 -12.77
N TRP A 48 5.42 6.85 -12.90
CA TRP A 48 5.43 5.93 -11.78
C TRP A 48 6.78 5.91 -11.07
N ILE A 49 6.75 5.96 -9.73
CA ILE A 49 7.90 5.92 -8.84
C ILE A 49 7.70 4.78 -7.84
N GLY A 50 8.55 3.77 -7.88
CA GLY A 50 8.53 2.67 -6.92
C GLY A 50 9.53 2.90 -5.78
N VAL A 51 9.07 2.69 -4.55
CA VAL A 51 9.92 2.74 -3.34
C VAL A 51 9.89 1.37 -2.66
N ASP A 52 11.03 0.73 -2.51
CA ASP A 52 11.14 -0.56 -1.82
C ASP A 52 12.50 -0.67 -1.11
N PRO A 53 12.53 -1.06 0.18
CA PRO A 53 13.78 -1.24 0.91
C PRO A 53 14.53 -2.53 0.54
N ASN A 54 13.89 -3.46 -0.18
CA ASN A 54 14.45 -4.75 -0.50
C ASN A 54 15.13 -4.76 -1.89
N PRO A 55 16.47 -4.66 -1.97
CA PRO A 55 17.18 -4.58 -3.24
C PRO A 55 17.03 -5.85 -4.11
N PHE A 56 16.68 -6.99 -3.51
CA PHE A 56 16.47 -8.24 -4.25
C PHE A 56 15.19 -8.24 -5.10
N MET A 57 14.26 -7.31 -4.85
CA MET A 57 13.05 -7.18 -5.66
C MET A 57 13.29 -6.42 -6.96
N LYS A 58 14.26 -5.52 -6.99
CA LYS A 58 14.56 -4.63 -8.14
C LYS A 58 14.72 -5.36 -9.48
N PRO A 59 15.49 -6.47 -9.61
CA PRO A 59 15.60 -7.18 -10.88
C PRO A 59 14.27 -7.77 -11.37
N HIS A 60 13.42 -8.23 -10.46
CA HIS A 60 12.10 -8.77 -10.80
C HIS A 60 11.16 -7.67 -11.27
N LEU A 61 11.17 -6.52 -10.60
CA LEU A 61 10.38 -5.35 -10.95
C LEU A 61 10.77 -4.80 -12.33
N LEU A 62 12.07 -4.64 -12.60
CA LEU A 62 12.56 -4.19 -13.91
C LEU A 62 12.16 -5.15 -15.03
N LYS A 63 12.23 -6.46 -14.78
CA LYS A 63 11.78 -7.47 -15.76
C LYS A 63 10.29 -7.34 -16.06
N GLU A 64 9.48 -7.11 -15.04
CA GLU A 64 8.04 -6.95 -15.22
C GLU A 64 7.70 -5.65 -15.93
N ALA A 65 8.35 -4.53 -15.60
CA ALA A 65 8.21 -3.27 -16.29
C ALA A 65 8.57 -3.38 -17.78
N HIS A 66 9.70 -4.01 -18.10
CA HIS A 66 10.10 -4.28 -19.48
C HIS A 66 9.08 -5.14 -20.24
N ARG A 67 8.51 -6.17 -19.58
CA ARG A 67 7.47 -7.02 -20.18
C ARG A 67 6.21 -6.23 -20.55
N LEU A 68 5.91 -5.19 -19.77
CA LEU A 68 4.73 -4.34 -19.93
C LEU A 68 5.01 -3.07 -20.75
N ASP A 69 6.24 -2.89 -21.24
CA ASP A 69 6.71 -1.68 -21.94
C ASP A 69 6.46 -0.40 -21.12
N LEU A 70 6.72 -0.47 -19.81
CA LEU A 70 6.53 0.63 -18.88
C LEU A 70 7.86 1.28 -18.51
N GLU A 71 7.93 2.60 -18.63
CA GLU A 71 9.01 3.40 -18.08
C GLU A 71 8.77 3.61 -16.57
N ILE A 72 9.74 3.21 -15.73
CA ILE A 72 9.63 3.27 -14.28
C ILE A 72 10.83 3.97 -13.66
N GLU A 73 10.58 4.70 -12.57
CA GLU A 73 11.61 5.28 -11.71
C GLU A 73 11.66 4.48 -10.38
N LEU A 74 12.86 4.04 -9.97
CA LEU A 74 13.04 3.33 -8.70
C LEU A 74 13.86 4.17 -7.74
N ARG A 75 13.38 4.29 -6.50
CA ARG A 75 14.06 4.96 -5.42
C ARG A 75 14.24 4.04 -4.22
N ASP A 76 15.44 4.01 -3.67
CA ASP A 76 15.70 3.30 -2.42
C ASP A 76 15.09 4.11 -1.26
N GLY A 77 14.35 3.45 -0.37
CA GLY A 77 13.70 4.12 0.74
C GLY A 77 12.76 3.23 1.53
N ILE A 78 12.25 3.77 2.62
CA ILE A 78 11.24 3.13 3.48
C ILE A 78 10.01 4.01 3.57
N ALA A 79 8.89 3.43 3.98
CA ALA A 79 7.61 4.15 4.08
C ALA A 79 7.65 5.29 5.11
N GLU A 80 8.44 5.14 6.17
CA GLU A 80 8.59 6.12 7.26
C GLU A 80 9.45 7.34 6.89
N THR A 81 10.12 7.30 5.71
CA THR A 81 10.88 8.42 5.15
C THR A 81 10.89 8.29 3.64
N LEU A 82 9.86 8.79 3.00
CA LEU A 82 9.68 8.65 1.55
C LEU A 82 10.66 9.57 0.79
N PRO A 83 11.36 9.03 -0.22
CA PRO A 83 12.32 9.79 -1.04
C PRO A 83 11.60 10.65 -2.08
N ALA A 84 10.68 11.51 -1.62
CA ALA A 84 9.92 12.45 -2.44
C ALA A 84 9.76 13.78 -1.68
N GLY A 85 9.70 14.88 -2.42
CA GLY A 85 9.46 16.21 -1.84
C GLY A 85 8.05 16.35 -1.29
N ASP A 86 7.84 17.39 -0.48
CA ASP A 86 6.50 17.76 -0.01
C ASP A 86 5.60 18.09 -1.21
N GLU A 87 4.35 17.66 -1.15
CA GLU A 87 3.32 17.99 -2.16
C GLU A 87 3.75 17.76 -3.61
N SER A 88 4.52 16.68 -3.84
CA SER A 88 5.15 16.38 -5.14
C SER A 88 4.44 15.31 -5.96
N VAL A 89 3.55 14.52 -5.35
CA VAL A 89 2.88 13.41 -6.04
C VAL A 89 1.35 13.55 -6.01
N ASP A 90 0.71 13.07 -7.07
CA ASP A 90 -0.75 13.12 -7.21
C ASP A 90 -1.41 11.91 -6.51
N PHE A 91 -0.73 10.77 -6.55
CA PHE A 91 -1.19 9.53 -5.90
C PHE A 91 -0.08 8.85 -5.13
N VAL A 92 -0.44 8.25 -4.00
CA VAL A 92 0.40 7.24 -3.33
C VAL A 92 -0.37 5.92 -3.31
N ILE A 93 0.33 4.80 -3.53
CA ILE A 93 -0.26 3.45 -3.52
C ILE A 93 0.43 2.61 -2.45
N SER A 94 -0.35 1.82 -1.72
CA SER A 94 0.13 0.78 -0.80
C SER A 94 -0.71 -0.49 -0.97
N THR A 95 -0.04 -1.63 -1.19
CA THR A 95 -0.70 -2.93 -1.29
C THR A 95 0.01 -3.95 -0.43
N LEU A 96 -0.57 -4.31 0.72
CA LEU A 96 -0.03 -5.26 1.70
C LEU A 96 1.35 -4.84 2.26
N VAL A 97 1.55 -3.55 2.52
CA VAL A 97 2.80 -2.95 3.02
C VAL A 97 2.66 -2.38 4.42
N LEU A 98 1.59 -1.65 4.70
CA LEU A 98 1.38 -1.00 6.00
C LEU A 98 1.36 -1.97 7.18
N CYS A 99 1.09 -3.24 6.91
CA CYS A 99 1.20 -4.29 7.92
C CYS A 99 2.64 -4.58 8.35
N SER A 100 3.63 -4.31 7.49
CA SER A 100 5.06 -4.65 7.69
C SER A 100 5.92 -3.46 8.11
N VAL A 101 5.46 -2.21 7.94
CA VAL A 101 6.20 -1.02 8.37
C VAL A 101 6.44 -1.00 9.88
N VAL A 102 7.54 -0.43 10.33
CA VAL A 102 7.89 -0.35 11.75
C VAL A 102 6.94 0.60 12.47
N ASP A 103 6.81 1.82 11.95
CA ASP A 103 5.93 2.88 12.47
C ASP A 103 4.87 3.26 11.43
N GLN A 104 3.67 2.70 11.59
CA GLN A 104 2.57 2.91 10.66
C GLN A 104 2.08 4.36 10.65
N LYS A 105 2.07 5.02 11.81
CA LYS A 105 1.66 6.42 11.89
C LYS A 105 2.64 7.31 11.13
N ARG A 106 3.94 7.12 11.35
CA ARG A 106 4.99 7.85 10.65
C ARG A 106 4.93 7.63 9.14
N ALA A 107 4.70 6.39 8.70
CA ALA A 107 4.54 6.08 7.27
C ALA A 107 3.35 6.82 6.65
N LEU A 108 2.22 6.88 7.35
CA LEU A 108 1.04 7.61 6.89
C LEU A 108 1.22 9.14 6.93
N GLU A 109 1.96 9.67 7.90
CA GLU A 109 2.37 11.08 7.93
C GLU A 109 3.24 11.44 6.70
N GLU A 110 4.17 10.56 6.33
CA GLU A 110 4.97 10.72 5.12
C GLU A 110 4.12 10.65 3.84
N VAL A 111 3.14 9.73 3.78
CA VAL A 111 2.15 9.68 2.69
C VAL A 111 1.44 11.04 2.57
N ALA A 112 0.92 11.57 3.69
CA ALA A 112 0.25 12.86 3.69
C ALA A 112 1.19 14.02 3.30
N ARG A 113 2.47 13.97 3.69
CA ARG A 113 3.48 14.97 3.35
C ARG A 113 3.72 15.05 1.85
N VAL A 114 3.97 13.90 1.21
CA VAL A 114 4.34 13.86 -0.22
C VAL A 114 3.17 14.08 -1.17
N LEU A 115 1.93 13.80 -0.74
CA LEU A 115 0.73 14.05 -1.54
C LEU A 115 0.49 15.56 -1.72
N LYS A 116 0.16 15.95 -2.92
CA LYS A 116 -0.38 17.30 -3.21
C LYS A 116 -1.71 17.53 -2.48
N PRO A 117 -2.13 18.78 -2.20
CA PRO A 117 -3.49 19.06 -1.78
C PRO A 117 -4.50 18.43 -2.77
N GLY A 118 -5.52 17.74 -2.27
CA GLY A 118 -6.46 16.96 -3.07
C GLY A 118 -5.90 15.64 -3.64
N GLY A 119 -4.62 15.35 -3.47
CA GLY A 119 -3.99 14.09 -3.86
C GLY A 119 -4.55 12.89 -3.08
N LYS A 120 -4.48 11.70 -3.66
CA LYS A 120 -5.14 10.50 -3.13
C LYS A 120 -4.14 9.43 -2.69
N PHE A 121 -4.36 8.86 -1.52
CA PHE A 121 -3.72 7.63 -1.07
C PHE A 121 -4.67 6.45 -1.34
N LEU A 122 -4.22 5.51 -2.16
CA LEU A 122 -4.96 4.29 -2.52
C LEU A 122 -4.34 3.12 -1.77
N PHE A 123 -5.14 2.36 -1.04
CA PHE A 123 -4.61 1.28 -0.22
C PHE A 123 -5.44 0.00 -0.31
N ILE A 124 -4.74 -1.13 -0.23
CA ILE A 124 -5.32 -2.46 -0.05
C ILE A 124 -4.46 -3.16 1.00
N GLU A 125 -5.00 -3.37 2.21
CA GLU A 125 -4.22 -3.88 3.34
C GLU A 125 -4.99 -4.95 4.11
N HIS A 126 -4.27 -5.96 4.63
CA HIS A 126 -4.88 -6.79 5.67
C HIS A 126 -4.84 -6.08 7.01
N VAL A 127 -5.82 -6.37 7.86
CA VAL A 127 -6.02 -5.67 9.12
C VAL A 127 -6.33 -6.61 10.28
N ALA A 128 -6.30 -6.06 11.49
CA ALA A 128 -6.77 -6.76 12.68
C ALA A 128 -8.22 -7.21 12.53
N ALA A 129 -8.52 -8.41 12.94
CA ALA A 129 -9.89 -8.86 13.10
C ALA A 129 -10.57 -8.08 14.22
N ARG A 130 -11.92 -8.08 14.24
CA ARG A 130 -12.73 -7.41 15.26
C ARG A 130 -12.21 -7.72 16.66
N ARG A 131 -11.95 -6.68 17.44
CA ARG A 131 -11.46 -6.80 18.83
C ARG A 131 -12.35 -7.75 19.64
N GLY A 132 -11.72 -8.67 20.39
CA GLY A 132 -12.39 -9.68 21.19
C GLY A 132 -12.82 -10.94 20.45
N SER A 133 -12.80 -10.97 19.12
CA SER A 133 -13.08 -12.16 18.32
C SER A 133 -12.02 -13.26 18.55
N TRP A 134 -12.39 -14.51 18.24
CA TRP A 134 -11.44 -15.62 18.26
C TRP A 134 -10.26 -15.38 17.30
N LEU A 135 -10.54 -14.88 16.09
CA LEU A 135 -9.51 -14.60 15.09
C LEU A 135 -8.54 -13.51 15.58
N HIS A 136 -9.02 -12.45 16.25
CA HIS A 136 -8.16 -11.41 16.83
C HIS A 136 -7.23 -12.00 17.91
N LYS A 137 -7.74 -12.91 18.77
CA LYS A 137 -6.91 -13.59 19.75
C LYS A 137 -5.84 -14.45 19.09
N MET A 138 -6.19 -15.15 18.00
CA MET A 138 -5.25 -15.95 17.20
C MET A 138 -4.20 -15.07 16.53
N GLN A 139 -4.58 -13.96 15.90
CA GLN A 139 -3.63 -13.01 15.30
C GLN A 139 -2.58 -12.56 16.32
N ARG A 140 -3.00 -12.22 17.54
CA ARG A 140 -2.08 -11.82 18.62
C ARG A 140 -1.18 -12.97 19.07
N LEU A 141 -1.72 -14.17 19.20
CA LEU A 141 -0.96 -15.36 19.63
C LEU A 141 0.14 -15.72 18.63
N VAL A 142 -0.18 -15.73 17.33
CA VAL A 142 0.78 -16.13 16.29
C VAL A 142 1.74 -15.00 15.88
N LYS A 143 1.49 -13.75 16.27
CA LYS A 143 2.23 -12.55 15.87
C LYS A 143 3.76 -12.69 15.93
N PRO A 144 4.39 -13.22 17.02
CA PRO A 144 5.84 -13.31 17.09
C PRO A 144 6.43 -14.19 15.98
N LEU A 145 5.79 -15.33 15.72
CA LEU A 145 6.20 -16.26 14.66
C LEU A 145 5.88 -15.68 13.27
N TRP A 146 4.70 -15.10 13.12
CA TRP A 146 4.24 -14.51 11.87
C TRP A 146 5.16 -13.39 11.38
N ARG A 147 5.57 -12.47 12.27
CA ARG A 147 6.54 -11.41 11.95
C ARG A 147 7.86 -11.94 11.41
N ARG A 148 8.34 -13.04 11.99
CA ARG A 148 9.61 -13.65 11.56
C ARG A 148 9.52 -14.31 10.18
N MET A 149 8.36 -14.88 9.84
CA MET A 149 8.12 -15.59 8.58
C MET A 149 7.57 -14.68 7.48
N GLY A 150 6.88 -13.62 7.85
CA GLY A 150 6.15 -12.71 6.95
C GLY A 150 6.82 -11.35 6.75
N ASP A 151 8.15 -11.31 6.77
CA ASP A 151 8.92 -10.09 6.46
C ASP A 151 8.48 -8.87 7.29
N GLY A 152 8.39 -9.07 8.62
CA GLY A 152 7.96 -8.01 9.55
C GLY A 152 6.45 -7.80 9.67
N CYS A 153 5.64 -8.49 8.88
CA CYS A 153 4.18 -8.33 8.85
C CYS A 153 3.53 -8.56 10.23
N HIS A 154 2.69 -7.62 10.63
CA HIS A 154 1.88 -7.67 11.85
C HIS A 154 0.44 -8.06 11.49
N PRO A 155 -0.04 -9.27 11.82
CA PRO A 155 -1.37 -9.71 11.44
C PRO A 155 -2.51 -8.95 12.15
N ASP A 156 -2.18 -8.22 13.21
CA ASP A 156 -3.09 -7.48 14.09
C ASP A 156 -2.98 -5.95 13.94
N ARG A 157 -2.62 -5.45 12.75
CA ARG A 157 -2.54 -3.99 12.48
C ARG A 157 -3.93 -3.35 12.45
N GLU A 158 -4.10 -2.27 13.19
CA GLU A 158 -5.32 -1.46 13.22
C GLU A 158 -5.23 -0.29 12.23
N THR A 159 -5.06 -0.60 10.95
CA THR A 159 -4.76 0.38 9.89
C THR A 159 -5.84 1.45 9.74
N ARG A 160 -7.13 1.11 9.96
CA ARG A 160 -8.22 2.10 9.96
C ARG A 160 -7.96 3.21 10.98
N MET A 161 -7.64 2.86 12.23
CA MET A 161 -7.38 3.83 13.29
C MET A 161 -6.16 4.70 12.97
N ALA A 162 -5.13 4.10 12.37
CA ALA A 162 -3.94 4.84 11.96
C ALA A 162 -4.28 5.87 10.85
N LEU A 163 -5.06 5.49 9.83
CA LEU A 163 -5.53 6.40 8.78
C LEU A 163 -6.33 7.57 9.36
N GLU A 164 -7.27 7.30 10.26
CA GLU A 164 -8.10 8.32 10.93
C GLU A 164 -7.27 9.29 11.79
N SER A 165 -6.11 8.84 12.32
CA SER A 165 -5.24 9.65 13.19
C SER A 165 -4.36 10.66 12.46
N VAL A 166 -4.17 10.55 11.15
CA VAL A 166 -3.24 11.40 10.38
C VAL A 166 -3.92 12.65 9.81
N GLY A 167 -5.26 12.71 9.82
CA GLY A 167 -5.98 13.91 9.43
C GLY A 167 -6.16 14.08 7.91
N PHE A 168 -6.35 12.98 7.18
CA PHE A 168 -6.87 13.05 5.81
C PHE A 168 -8.25 13.71 5.79
N GLY A 169 -8.55 14.47 4.72
CA GLY A 169 -9.81 15.22 4.58
C GLY A 169 -11.02 14.31 4.38
N ALA A 170 -10.88 13.25 3.59
CA ALA A 170 -11.89 12.23 3.37
C ALA A 170 -11.26 10.85 3.31
N ILE A 171 -11.90 9.85 3.91
CA ILE A 171 -11.45 8.46 3.89
C ILE A 171 -12.63 7.57 3.52
N GLU A 172 -12.51 6.83 2.43
CA GLU A 172 -13.46 5.81 2.00
C GLU A 172 -12.83 4.44 2.17
N ILE A 173 -13.49 3.55 2.91
CA ILE A 173 -12.98 2.21 3.22
C ILE A 173 -14.05 1.17 2.95
N GLU A 174 -13.70 0.19 2.14
CA GLU A 174 -14.44 -1.05 1.94
C GLU A 174 -13.74 -2.17 2.71
N GLU A 175 -14.49 -2.90 3.53
CA GLU A 175 -13.98 -4.07 4.26
C GLU A 175 -14.35 -5.35 3.51
N PHE A 176 -13.43 -6.30 3.45
CA PHE A 176 -13.66 -7.60 2.84
C PHE A 176 -12.84 -8.72 3.49
N GLU A 177 -13.23 -9.96 3.20
CA GLU A 177 -12.53 -11.15 3.68
C GLU A 177 -11.74 -11.80 2.54
N ALA A 178 -10.45 -11.97 2.73
CA ALA A 178 -9.62 -12.74 1.80
C ALA A 178 -9.59 -14.23 2.21
N PRO A 179 -9.34 -15.16 1.29
CA PRO A 179 -9.29 -16.61 1.58
C PRO A 179 -7.97 -16.99 2.28
N LEU A 180 -7.66 -16.32 3.39
CA LEU A 180 -6.43 -16.47 4.19
C LEU A 180 -6.78 -16.69 5.65
N PRO A 181 -6.31 -17.79 6.30
CA PRO A 181 -6.80 -18.19 7.61
C PRO A 181 -6.61 -17.17 8.75
N ILE A 182 -5.44 -16.50 8.77
CA ILE A 182 -5.06 -15.60 9.89
C ILE A 182 -5.24 -14.13 9.52
N VAL A 183 -5.04 -13.81 8.26
CA VAL A 183 -5.11 -12.43 7.75
C VAL A 183 -6.26 -12.27 6.75
N SER A 184 -7.41 -12.94 7.03
CA SER A 184 -8.60 -12.82 6.18
C SER A 184 -9.19 -11.41 6.15
N PRO A 185 -9.28 -10.63 7.27
CA PRO A 185 -9.82 -9.29 7.20
C PRO A 185 -8.92 -8.35 6.42
N HIS A 186 -9.48 -7.70 5.43
CA HIS A 186 -8.81 -6.72 4.59
C HIS A 186 -9.63 -5.45 4.48
N ILE A 187 -8.95 -4.38 4.13
CA ILE A 187 -9.56 -3.11 3.72
C ILE A 187 -9.00 -2.69 2.37
N ALA A 188 -9.83 -2.09 1.55
CA ALA A 188 -9.44 -1.38 0.34
C ALA A 188 -10.09 -0.02 0.33
N GLY A 189 -9.39 1.01 -0.15
CA GLY A 189 -9.99 2.33 -0.11
C GLY A 189 -9.09 3.46 -0.57
N THR A 190 -9.61 4.66 -0.34
CA THR A 190 -8.98 5.92 -0.72
C THR A 190 -8.99 6.87 0.46
N ALA A 191 -7.85 7.54 0.72
CA ALA A 191 -7.79 8.68 1.63
C ALA A 191 -7.32 9.91 0.85
N VAL A 192 -8.03 11.02 0.95
CA VAL A 192 -7.75 12.26 0.20
C VAL A 192 -7.07 13.26 1.12
N LYS A 193 -5.92 13.79 0.72
CA LYS A 193 -5.29 14.90 1.45
C LYS A 193 -6.19 16.15 1.39
N ALA A 194 -6.43 16.75 2.55
CA ALA A 194 -7.22 17.98 2.62
C ALA A 194 -6.64 19.06 1.69
N GLU A 195 -7.50 19.83 1.04
CA GLU A 195 -7.07 21.01 0.30
C GLU A 195 -6.55 22.08 1.26
N THR A 196 -5.45 22.70 0.92
CA THR A 196 -4.95 23.85 1.68
C THR A 196 -5.97 25.00 1.50
N GLN A 197 -6.66 25.39 2.58
CA GLN A 197 -7.49 26.58 2.53
C GLN A 197 -6.58 27.77 2.16
N ARG A 198 -6.77 28.31 0.96
CA ARG A 198 -6.14 29.58 0.60
C ARG A 198 -6.85 30.67 1.41
N THR A 199 -6.18 31.14 2.47
CA THR A 199 -6.55 32.36 3.19
C THR A 199 -6.24 33.61 2.36
#